data_3cd74b1ea48788bd0eda5e3ebd1fde9f
#
_entry.id   3cd74b1ea48788bd0eda5e3ebd1fde9f
#
_cell.length_a   1.000
_cell.length_b   1.000
_cell.length_c   1.000
_cell.angle_alpha   90.00
_cell.angle_beta   90.00
_cell.angle_gamma   90.00
#
_symmetry.space_group_name_H-M   'P 1'
#
loop_
_entity.id
_entity.type
_entity.pdbx_description
1 polymer ?
#
loop_
_entity_poly.entity_id
_entity_poly.type
_entity_poly.pdbx_seq_one_letter_code
_entity_poly.pdbx_strand_id
1 'polypeptide(L)'
;MKKTVEPRFDETFYSETLENGLKLIIWHKPLFASTSCIFATPYGALDHRQKLEDGTIIEDPSGIAHFLEHKMFESEHGDVMNDFSEMGANVNAYTSYTETCYTFSTCQKDIAKPLNLLLDFVQELNISDESVEKEKGIIIQELAMYQQMPDSRMFFETFKALFNQHPLK
;
A
#
# COMPACT_ATOMS: atom_id res chain seq x y z
N MET A 1 17.15 -2.34 18.68
CA MET A 1 17.30 -2.52 17.20
C MET A 1 18.48 -3.43 16.90
N LYS A 2 18.30 -4.42 16.03
CA LYS A 2 19.35 -5.31 15.53
C LYS A 2 20.01 -4.66 14.31
N LYS A 3 21.35 -4.53 14.33
CA LYS A 3 22.13 -4.08 13.17
C LYS A 3 22.52 -5.28 12.32
N THR A 4 22.29 -5.20 11.02
CA THR A 4 22.75 -6.19 10.03
C THR A 4 23.62 -5.47 9.00
N VAL A 5 24.74 -6.08 8.65
CA VAL A 5 25.68 -5.58 7.64
C VAL A 5 25.73 -6.61 6.52
N GLU A 6 25.53 -6.17 5.29
CA GLU A 6 25.73 -6.99 4.08
C GLU A 6 27.03 -6.56 3.40
N PRO A 7 28.14 -7.28 3.67
CA PRO A 7 29.47 -6.83 3.27
C PRO A 7 29.69 -6.82 1.74
N ARG A 8 28.92 -7.62 0.99
CA ARG A 8 29.04 -7.67 -0.48
C ARG A 8 28.62 -6.37 -1.17
N PHE A 9 27.74 -5.60 -0.50
CA PHE A 9 27.19 -4.35 -1.02
C PHE A 9 27.58 -3.14 -0.18
N ASP A 10 28.35 -3.32 0.88
CA ASP A 10 28.66 -2.29 1.88
C ASP A 10 27.40 -1.61 2.45
N GLU A 11 26.39 -2.43 2.72
CA GLU A 11 25.09 -1.96 3.16
C GLU A 11 24.83 -2.28 4.62
N THR A 12 24.24 -1.34 5.32
CA THR A 12 23.83 -1.50 6.72
C THR A 12 22.36 -1.18 6.87
N PHE A 13 21.61 -2.07 7.51
CA PHE A 13 20.24 -1.80 7.92
C PHE A 13 20.01 -2.20 9.39
N TYR A 14 19.00 -1.59 9.98
CA TYR A 14 18.59 -1.82 11.35
C TYR A 14 17.17 -2.37 11.34
N SER A 15 16.90 -3.36 12.18
CA SER A 15 15.57 -3.95 12.31
C SER A 15 15.16 -4.10 13.75
N GLU A 16 13.85 -3.96 14.00
CA GLU A 16 13.22 -4.16 15.29
C GLU A 16 11.80 -4.65 15.11
N THR A 17 11.31 -5.44 16.05
CA THR A 17 9.87 -5.71 16.19
C THR A 17 9.41 -4.98 17.43
N LEU A 18 8.46 -4.07 17.27
CA LEU A 18 7.89 -3.30 18.37
C LEU A 18 6.98 -4.18 19.22
N GLU A 19 6.60 -3.71 20.42
CA GLU A 19 5.76 -4.45 21.36
C GLU A 19 4.38 -4.82 20.79
N ASN A 20 3.84 -3.99 19.89
CA ASN A 20 2.60 -4.24 19.17
C ASN A 20 2.73 -5.18 17.96
N GLY A 21 3.92 -5.74 17.71
CA GLY A 21 4.21 -6.64 16.61
C GLY A 21 4.63 -5.97 15.30
N LEU A 22 4.59 -4.64 15.21
CA LEU A 22 5.03 -3.92 14.02
C LEU A 22 6.52 -4.14 13.77
N LYS A 23 6.88 -4.55 12.55
CA LYS A 23 8.27 -4.73 12.13
C LYS A 23 8.79 -3.43 11.53
N LEU A 24 9.85 -2.90 12.13
CA LEU A 24 10.54 -1.70 11.67
C LEU A 24 11.86 -2.08 11.00
N ILE A 25 12.12 -1.54 9.81
CA ILE A 25 13.38 -1.68 9.09
C ILE A 25 13.85 -0.28 8.70
N ILE A 26 15.08 0.06 9.07
CA ILE A 26 15.71 1.33 8.69
C ILE A 26 16.96 1.02 7.87
N TRP A 27 16.97 1.48 6.64
CA TRP A 27 18.12 1.39 5.76
C TRP A 27 18.78 2.75 5.63
N HIS A 28 19.87 2.94 6.36
CA HIS A 28 20.57 4.22 6.40
C HIS A 28 21.48 4.39 5.20
N LYS A 29 21.19 5.37 4.37
CA LYS A 29 21.93 5.75 3.16
C LYS A 29 22.43 7.19 3.28
N PRO A 30 23.61 7.45 3.89
CA PRO A 30 24.05 8.80 4.24
C PRO A 30 24.34 9.70 3.04
N LEU A 31 24.55 9.12 1.85
CA LEU A 31 24.83 9.86 0.61
C LEU A 31 23.57 10.24 -0.18
N PHE A 32 22.38 9.77 0.25
CA PHE A 32 21.13 10.13 -0.41
C PHE A 32 20.55 11.40 0.19
N ALA A 33 20.09 12.31 -0.69
CA ALA A 33 19.46 13.56 -0.30
C ALA A 33 17.97 13.41 0.07
N SER A 34 17.35 12.29 -0.31
CA SER A 34 15.94 11.99 -0.06
C SER A 34 15.78 10.88 0.96
N THR A 35 14.69 10.96 1.72
CA THR A 35 14.20 9.88 2.58
C THR A 35 12.93 9.33 1.98
N SER A 36 12.81 8.00 1.93
CA SER A 36 11.58 7.31 1.56
C SER A 36 11.11 6.47 2.75
N CYS A 37 9.80 6.45 2.97
CA CYS A 37 9.16 5.61 3.96
C CYS A 37 8.10 4.75 3.28
N ILE A 38 7.97 3.51 3.71
CA ILE A 38 6.96 2.55 3.23
C ILE A 38 6.29 1.93 4.45
N PHE A 39 4.97 2.06 4.52
CA PHE A 39 4.13 1.28 5.42
C PHE A 39 3.45 0.19 4.60
N ALA A 40 3.64 -1.08 4.98
CA ALA A 40 3.11 -2.22 4.26
C ALA A 40 2.21 -3.07 5.15
N THR A 41 1.07 -3.50 4.61
CA THR A 41 0.21 -4.50 5.22
C THR A 41 0.20 -5.76 4.35
N PRO A 42 0.26 -6.97 4.94
CA PRO A 42 0.14 -8.22 4.21
C PRO A 42 -1.33 -8.51 3.87
N TYR A 43 -1.94 -7.61 3.11
CA TYR A 43 -3.30 -7.70 2.59
C TYR A 43 -3.32 -7.18 1.16
N GLY A 44 -3.56 -8.03 0.20
CA GLY A 44 -3.51 -7.71 -1.22
C GLY A 44 -4.66 -8.36 -2.01
N ALA A 45 -4.53 -8.35 -3.32
CA ALA A 45 -5.60 -8.78 -4.23
C ALA A 45 -6.00 -10.28 -4.07
N LEU A 46 -5.13 -11.12 -3.51
CA LEU A 46 -5.41 -12.54 -3.26
C LEU A 46 -6.10 -12.80 -1.93
N ASP A 47 -6.15 -11.82 -1.02
CA ASP A 47 -6.63 -11.98 0.35
C ASP A 47 -8.15 -11.73 0.47
N HIS A 48 -8.91 -12.01 -0.58
CA HIS A 48 -10.36 -11.89 -0.60
C HIS A 48 -11.09 -13.00 0.16
N ARG A 49 -10.38 -14.02 0.65
CA ARG A 49 -10.94 -15.09 1.49
C ARG A 49 -10.11 -15.26 2.75
N GLN A 50 -10.71 -14.96 3.87
CA GLN A 50 -10.06 -14.98 5.17
C GLN A 50 -10.74 -15.98 6.11
N LYS A 51 -9.94 -16.63 6.94
CA LYS A 51 -10.43 -17.45 8.04
C LYS A 51 -10.13 -16.73 9.35
N LEU A 52 -11.17 -16.33 10.06
CA LEU A 52 -11.06 -15.70 11.36
C LEU A 52 -10.60 -16.70 12.44
N GLU A 53 -10.21 -16.18 13.60
CA GLU A 53 -9.76 -17.00 14.75
C GLU A 53 -10.84 -17.96 15.26
N ASP A 54 -12.12 -17.59 15.19
CA ASP A 54 -13.27 -18.43 15.55
C ASP A 54 -13.60 -19.51 14.50
N GLY A 55 -12.84 -19.55 13.39
CA GLY A 55 -13.05 -20.49 12.29
C GLY A 55 -14.02 -20.01 11.21
N THR A 56 -14.68 -18.88 11.40
CA THR A 56 -15.56 -18.26 10.39
C THR A 56 -14.77 -17.92 9.13
N ILE A 57 -15.34 -18.20 7.95
CA ILE A 57 -14.76 -17.82 6.67
C ILE A 57 -15.52 -16.60 6.16
N ILE A 58 -14.79 -15.54 5.88
CA ILE A 58 -15.28 -14.34 5.20
C ILE A 58 -14.78 -14.37 3.77
N GLU A 59 -15.65 -14.07 2.82
CA GLU A 59 -15.29 -13.87 1.42
C GLU A 59 -15.67 -12.43 1.04
N ASP A 60 -14.65 -11.63 0.75
CA ASP A 60 -14.79 -10.26 0.31
C ASP A 60 -14.87 -10.20 -1.22
N PRO A 61 -15.47 -9.18 -1.80
CA PRO A 61 -15.43 -8.96 -3.24
C PRO A 61 -13.99 -8.87 -3.75
N SER A 62 -13.73 -9.47 -4.92
CA SER A 62 -12.45 -9.29 -5.60
C SER A 62 -12.17 -7.81 -5.84
N GLY A 63 -10.93 -7.36 -5.57
CA GLY A 63 -10.53 -5.97 -5.69
C GLY A 63 -10.75 -5.12 -4.44
N ILE A 64 -11.25 -5.71 -3.32
CA ILE A 64 -11.50 -4.96 -2.08
C ILE A 64 -10.22 -4.29 -1.53
N ALA A 65 -9.06 -4.95 -1.63
CA ALA A 65 -7.79 -4.38 -1.17
C ALA A 65 -7.43 -3.10 -1.94
N HIS A 66 -7.59 -3.09 -3.25
CA HIS A 66 -7.35 -1.92 -4.10
C HIS A 66 -8.40 -0.82 -3.84
N PHE A 67 -9.66 -1.20 -3.66
CA PHE A 67 -10.71 -0.26 -3.27
C PHE A 67 -10.38 0.44 -1.94
N LEU A 68 -9.96 -0.33 -0.94
CA LEU A 68 -9.55 0.21 0.36
C LEU A 68 -8.32 1.12 0.24
N GLU A 69 -7.35 0.79 -0.61
CA GLU A 69 -6.19 1.63 -0.87
C GLU A 69 -6.60 3.04 -1.29
N HIS A 70 -7.52 3.17 -2.26
CA HIS A 70 -8.06 4.45 -2.68
C HIS A 70 -8.78 5.18 -1.54
N LYS A 71 -9.58 4.45 -0.77
CA LYS A 71 -10.40 5.03 0.31
C LYS A 71 -9.58 5.54 1.50
N MET A 72 -8.40 4.96 1.73
CA MET A 72 -7.53 5.43 2.82
C MET A 72 -7.06 6.88 2.64
N PHE A 73 -7.01 7.41 1.41
CA PHE A 73 -6.63 8.80 1.16
C PHE A 73 -7.75 9.82 1.44
N GLU A 74 -8.98 9.38 1.67
CA GLU A 74 -10.07 10.26 2.07
C GLU A 74 -10.10 10.43 3.59
N SER A 75 -9.90 11.67 4.06
CA SER A 75 -10.08 12.05 5.46
C SER A 75 -11.32 12.93 5.65
N GLU A 76 -11.72 13.16 6.90
CA GLU A 76 -12.78 14.13 7.24
C GLU A 76 -12.46 15.54 6.76
N HIS A 77 -11.18 15.86 6.56
CA HIS A 77 -10.69 17.19 6.17
C HIS A 77 -10.37 17.29 4.67
N GLY A 78 -10.52 16.22 3.91
CA GLY A 78 -10.27 16.19 2.47
C GLY A 78 -9.24 15.13 2.06
N ASP A 79 -8.54 15.38 0.95
CA ASP A 79 -7.55 14.48 0.40
C ASP A 79 -6.20 14.62 1.12
N VAL A 80 -5.78 13.56 1.78
CA VAL A 80 -4.49 13.46 2.52
C VAL A 80 -3.28 13.75 1.62
N MET A 81 -3.38 13.53 0.30
CA MET A 81 -2.29 13.84 -0.64
C MET A 81 -1.91 15.34 -0.63
N ASN A 82 -2.88 16.22 -0.39
CA ASN A 82 -2.63 17.66 -0.27
C ASN A 82 -1.78 17.97 0.96
N ASP A 83 -2.07 17.33 2.09
CA ASP A 83 -1.33 17.54 3.35
C ASP A 83 0.14 17.12 3.19
N PHE A 84 0.42 15.98 2.52
CA PHE A 84 1.79 15.58 2.19
C PHE A 84 2.49 16.60 1.30
N SER A 85 1.79 17.10 0.29
CA SER A 85 2.34 18.10 -0.65
C SER A 85 2.71 19.40 0.07
N GLU A 86 1.90 19.86 1.01
CA GLU A 86 2.19 21.05 1.84
C GLU A 86 3.43 20.86 2.73
N MET A 87 3.73 19.62 3.14
CA MET A 87 4.94 19.26 3.88
C MET A 87 6.16 19.06 2.99
N GLY A 88 6.05 19.23 1.66
CA GLY A 88 7.13 18.97 0.71
C GLY A 88 7.46 17.48 0.59
N ALA A 89 6.47 16.62 0.78
CA ALA A 89 6.55 15.19 0.60
C ALA A 89 5.67 14.75 -0.59
N ASN A 90 6.13 13.73 -1.30
CA ASN A 90 5.38 13.09 -2.37
C ASN A 90 4.88 11.74 -1.84
N VAL A 91 3.57 11.56 -1.78
CA VAL A 91 2.91 10.36 -1.29
C VAL A 91 2.40 9.51 -2.45
N ASN A 92 2.38 8.21 -2.28
CA ASN A 92 1.80 7.25 -3.22
C ASN A 92 1.36 5.99 -2.47
N ALA A 93 0.54 5.17 -3.12
CA ALA A 93 0.23 3.82 -2.66
C ALA A 93 0.16 2.85 -3.83
N TYR A 94 0.18 1.58 -3.53
CA TYR A 94 -0.09 0.52 -4.51
C TYR A 94 -0.59 -0.74 -3.81
N THR A 95 -1.47 -1.44 -4.48
CA THR A 95 -1.93 -2.78 -4.10
C THR A 95 -1.32 -3.82 -5.03
N SER A 96 -0.63 -4.79 -4.45
CA SER A 96 -0.08 -5.96 -5.14
C SER A 96 -0.96 -7.19 -4.87
N TYR A 97 -0.47 -8.37 -5.23
CA TYR A 97 -1.19 -9.62 -4.98
C TYR A 97 -1.26 -10.00 -3.51
N THR A 98 -0.23 -9.68 -2.72
CA THR A 98 -0.06 -10.14 -1.33
C THR A 98 0.10 -9.00 -0.33
N GLU A 99 0.20 -7.77 -0.79
CA GLU A 99 0.39 -6.61 0.08
C GLU A 99 -0.24 -5.34 -0.50
N THR A 100 -0.58 -4.42 0.39
CA THR A 100 -0.87 -3.02 0.07
C THR A 100 0.16 -2.14 0.77
N CYS A 101 0.75 -1.22 0.04
CA CYS A 101 1.81 -0.34 0.51
C CYS A 101 1.42 1.13 0.35
N TYR A 102 1.66 1.90 1.40
CA TYR A 102 1.56 3.36 1.43
C TYR A 102 2.94 3.94 1.60
N THR A 103 3.32 4.89 0.75
CA THR A 103 4.69 5.38 0.69
C THR A 103 4.73 6.89 0.66
N PHE A 104 5.75 7.48 1.24
CA PHE A 104 6.11 8.84 0.92
C PHE A 104 7.60 8.98 0.67
N SER A 105 7.98 10.02 -0.06
CA SER A 105 9.36 10.45 -0.24
C SER A 105 9.48 11.95 -0.05
N THR A 106 10.58 12.40 0.55
CA THR A 106 10.84 13.81 0.78
C THR A 106 12.34 14.10 0.80
N CYS A 107 12.71 15.32 0.38
CA CYS A 107 14.06 15.87 0.56
C CYS A 107 14.18 16.75 1.82
N GLN A 108 13.10 16.90 2.59
CA GLN A 108 13.14 17.63 3.86
C GLN A 108 13.93 16.85 4.90
N LYS A 109 14.68 17.56 5.75
CA LYS A 109 15.45 16.92 6.82
C LYS A 109 14.57 16.41 7.96
N ASP A 110 13.49 17.13 8.26
CA ASP A 110 12.51 16.72 9.26
C ASP A 110 11.44 15.86 8.59
N ILE A 111 11.51 14.57 8.86
CA ILE A 111 10.53 13.59 8.39
C ILE A 111 9.44 13.27 9.41
N ALA A 112 9.49 13.86 10.62
CA ALA A 112 8.57 13.49 11.69
C ALA A 112 7.11 13.79 11.32
N LYS A 113 6.86 14.94 10.68
CA LYS A 113 5.50 15.33 10.27
C LYS A 113 4.92 14.38 9.22
N PRO A 114 5.56 14.16 8.04
CA PRO A 114 5.01 13.24 7.06
C PRO A 114 4.98 11.77 7.55
N LEU A 115 5.89 11.38 8.46
CA LEU A 115 5.85 10.05 9.06
C LEU A 115 4.62 9.88 9.97
N ASN A 116 4.34 10.87 10.83
CA ASN A 116 3.16 10.83 11.69
C ASN A 116 1.89 10.81 10.84
N LEU A 117 1.80 11.68 9.83
CA LEU A 117 0.65 11.68 8.92
C LEU A 117 0.47 10.32 8.23
N LEU A 118 1.56 9.67 7.76
CA LEU A 118 1.49 8.32 7.19
C LEU A 118 0.91 7.32 8.20
N LEU A 119 1.40 7.34 9.43
CA LEU A 119 0.94 6.41 10.47
C LEU A 119 -0.49 6.69 10.90
N ASP A 120 -0.92 7.95 10.90
CA ASP A 120 -2.28 8.34 11.29
C ASP A 120 -3.28 7.88 10.22
N PHE A 121 -3.09 8.27 8.96
CA PHE A 121 -4.09 7.98 7.92
C PHE A 121 -4.23 6.49 7.59
N VAL A 122 -3.18 5.67 7.73
CA VAL A 122 -3.31 4.22 7.51
C VAL A 122 -4.07 3.49 8.63
N GLN A 123 -4.47 4.18 9.68
CA GLN A 123 -5.25 3.65 10.79
C GLN A 123 -6.67 4.19 10.83
N GLU A 124 -6.99 5.18 10.01
CA GLU A 124 -8.30 5.82 9.95
C GLU A 124 -8.98 5.50 8.63
N LEU A 125 -10.23 5.07 8.68
CA LEU A 125 -11.01 4.76 7.50
C LEU A 125 -12.32 5.56 7.52
N ASN A 126 -12.42 6.53 6.62
CA ASN A 126 -13.61 7.34 6.43
C ASN A 126 -14.37 6.88 5.19
N ILE A 127 -15.49 6.18 5.38
CA ILE A 127 -16.31 5.67 4.29
C ILE A 127 -17.75 6.17 4.45
N SER A 128 -18.29 6.75 3.37
CA SER A 128 -19.72 7.02 3.22
C SER A 128 -20.25 6.35 1.95
N ASP A 129 -21.55 6.11 1.89
CA ASP A 129 -22.18 5.52 0.70
C ASP A 129 -21.92 6.38 -0.55
N GLU A 130 -21.94 7.70 -0.41
CA GLU A 130 -21.65 8.63 -1.51
C GLU A 130 -20.19 8.49 -2.00
N SER A 131 -19.24 8.41 -1.08
CA SER A 131 -17.83 8.25 -1.42
C SER A 131 -17.53 6.89 -2.06
N VAL A 132 -18.24 5.84 -1.64
CA VAL A 132 -18.16 4.51 -2.26
C VAL A 132 -18.64 4.54 -3.71
N GLU A 133 -19.80 5.15 -3.99
CA GLU A 133 -20.34 5.20 -5.35
C GLU A 133 -19.46 6.06 -6.29
N LYS A 134 -18.88 7.14 -5.79
CA LYS A 134 -17.90 7.94 -6.52
C LYS A 134 -16.66 7.10 -6.88
N GLU A 135 -16.09 6.39 -5.92
CA GLU A 135 -14.87 5.62 -6.11
C GLU A 135 -15.05 4.43 -7.06
N LYS A 136 -16.20 3.77 -7.03
CA LYS A 136 -16.54 2.74 -8.01
C LYS A 136 -16.40 3.26 -9.46
N GLY A 137 -16.84 4.50 -9.71
CA GLY A 137 -16.71 5.13 -11.03
C GLY A 137 -15.26 5.32 -11.46
N ILE A 138 -14.39 5.72 -10.53
CA ILE A 138 -12.95 5.91 -10.76
C ILE A 138 -12.27 4.57 -11.07
N ILE A 139 -12.49 3.57 -10.23
CA ILE A 139 -11.89 2.24 -10.38
C ILE A 139 -12.35 1.55 -11.67
N ILE A 140 -13.61 1.71 -12.07
CA ILE A 140 -14.11 1.20 -13.37
C ILE A 140 -13.35 1.83 -14.54
N GLN A 141 -13.07 3.13 -14.48
CA GLN A 141 -12.30 3.82 -15.54
C GLN A 141 -10.84 3.34 -15.55
N GLU A 142 -10.24 3.15 -14.39
CA GLU A 142 -8.89 2.64 -14.26
C GLU A 142 -8.79 1.20 -14.81
N LEU A 143 -9.73 0.33 -14.47
CA LEU A 143 -9.80 -1.02 -15.00
C LEU A 143 -9.93 -1.02 -16.54
N ALA A 144 -10.77 -0.14 -17.08
CA ALA A 144 -10.92 0.03 -18.52
C ALA A 144 -9.63 0.49 -19.20
N MET A 145 -8.85 1.34 -18.53
CA MET A 145 -7.52 1.77 -18.99
C MET A 145 -6.57 0.58 -19.04
N TYR A 146 -6.45 -0.21 -17.98
CA TYR A 146 -5.58 -1.40 -17.97
C TYR A 146 -5.97 -2.42 -19.04
N GLN A 147 -7.27 -2.61 -19.30
CA GLN A 147 -7.76 -3.50 -20.35
C GLN A 147 -7.36 -3.05 -21.76
N GLN A 148 -7.09 -1.75 -21.95
CA GLN A 148 -6.61 -1.22 -23.24
C GLN A 148 -5.10 -1.29 -23.41
N MET A 149 -4.34 -1.49 -22.32
CA MET A 149 -2.88 -1.59 -22.36
C MET A 149 -2.44 -2.98 -22.81
N PRO A 150 -1.67 -3.12 -23.91
CA PRO A 150 -1.27 -4.43 -24.44
C PRO A 150 -0.52 -5.30 -23.42
N ASP A 151 0.39 -4.72 -22.66
CA ASP A 151 1.19 -5.43 -21.66
C ASP A 151 0.32 -5.97 -20.52
N SER A 152 -0.61 -5.16 -20.02
CA SER A 152 -1.56 -5.59 -18.99
C SER A 152 -2.46 -6.73 -19.49
N ARG A 153 -2.96 -6.61 -20.72
CA ARG A 153 -3.76 -7.67 -21.35
C ARG A 153 -2.98 -8.96 -21.48
N MET A 154 -1.75 -8.89 -22.00
CA MET A 154 -0.88 -10.07 -22.12
C MET A 154 -0.69 -10.74 -20.77
N PHE A 155 -0.46 -9.97 -19.72
CA PHE A 155 -0.26 -10.46 -18.37
C PHE A 155 -1.50 -11.19 -17.84
N PHE A 156 -2.69 -10.56 -17.91
CA PHE A 156 -3.94 -11.15 -17.48
C PHE A 156 -4.32 -12.42 -18.29
N GLU A 157 -4.18 -12.40 -19.60
CA GLU A 157 -4.46 -13.57 -20.43
C GLU A 157 -3.48 -14.72 -20.17
N THR A 158 -2.23 -14.40 -19.82
CA THR A 158 -1.26 -15.42 -19.40
C THR A 158 -1.72 -16.13 -18.13
N PHE A 159 -2.18 -15.39 -17.12
CA PHE A 159 -2.70 -16.01 -15.89
C PHE A 159 -3.95 -16.83 -16.13
N LYS A 160 -4.88 -16.36 -16.96
CA LYS A 160 -6.05 -17.14 -17.36
C LYS A 160 -5.67 -18.44 -18.06
N ALA A 161 -4.59 -18.45 -18.83
CA ALA A 161 -4.11 -19.66 -19.52
C ALA A 161 -3.38 -20.61 -18.56
N LEU A 162 -2.65 -20.09 -17.57
CA LEU A 162 -1.88 -20.89 -16.62
C LEU A 162 -2.74 -21.52 -15.53
N PHE A 163 -3.78 -20.83 -15.07
CA PHE A 163 -4.55 -21.24 -13.90
C PHE A 163 -6.00 -21.58 -14.25
N ASN A 164 -6.51 -22.69 -13.68
CA ASN A 164 -7.91 -23.09 -13.83
C ASN A 164 -8.82 -22.51 -12.76
N GLN A 165 -8.40 -22.55 -11.49
CA GLN A 165 -9.19 -22.17 -10.32
C GLN A 165 -8.41 -21.30 -9.32
N HIS A 166 -7.25 -20.82 -9.67
CA HIS A 166 -6.45 -19.96 -8.81
C HIS A 166 -7.00 -18.53 -8.81
N PRO A 167 -6.96 -17.79 -7.67
CA PRO A 167 -7.41 -16.39 -7.60
C PRO A 167 -6.71 -15.42 -8.56
N LEU A 168 -5.56 -15.79 -9.13
CA LEU A 168 -4.89 -15.03 -10.19
C LEU A 168 -5.56 -15.16 -11.57
N LYS A 169 -6.55 -16.04 -11.73
CA LYS A 169 -7.31 -16.16 -12.98
C LYS A 169 -8.32 -15.03 -13.09
#